data_ad02f450ce01208fe01d1af63db4a061
#
_entry.id   ad02f450ce01208fe01d1af63db4a061
#
_cell.length_a   1.000
_cell.length_b   1.000
_cell.length_c   1.000
_cell.angle_alpha   90.00
_cell.angle_beta   90.00
_cell.angle_gamma   90.00
#
_symmetry.space_group_name_H-M   'P 1'
#
loop_
_entity.id
_entity.type
_entity.pdbx_description
1 polymer ?
#
loop_
_entity_poly.entity_id
_entity_poly.type
_entity_poly.pdbx_seq_one_letter_code
_entity_poly.pdbx_strand_id
1 'polypeptide(L)'
;FFKQKTAYEITARLVGSEMCIRDSIMKVKFISLASGSSGNCYYIGTEKYGILIDAGIAVRTIKKSLKEVGVGMETIRAVFVTHDHADHIKAVGGLGEKLHIPVYTTARIHEGINKSYCMTEKLHSSVHYLEKEEPMVLEDFHIESFEVPHDGTDNVGYCIEIDGKVFSFLTDLGEITPTAAKFIRKANYLILEANYDDEMLRMGTYPQYLKERITSRTGHMSNIATAEFLAENITEDLKYIWLCHLSKDNNHPELAYKTVEWKLKSKGILVGKDVQLCALKRSTPSDLYEFD
;
A
#
# COMPACT_ATOMS: atom_id res chain seq x y z
N PHE A 1 -13.12 5.70 70.69
CA PHE A 1 -11.89 5.22 70.04
C PHE A 1 -12.05 5.26 68.54
N PHE A 2 -11.63 6.35 67.92
CA PHE A 2 -11.49 6.46 66.46
C PHE A 2 -10.09 6.01 66.10
N LYS A 3 -9.97 4.92 65.32
CA LYS A 3 -8.73 4.54 64.70
C LYS A 3 -8.50 5.38 63.44
N GLN A 4 -7.48 6.25 63.47
CA GLN A 4 -6.95 6.89 62.29
C GLN A 4 -6.35 5.83 61.32
N LYS A 5 -6.85 5.80 60.08
CA LYS A 5 -6.22 5.01 59.00
C LYS A 5 -4.97 5.73 58.54
N THR A 6 -3.85 5.01 58.48
CA THR A 6 -2.55 5.53 58.09
C THR A 6 -2.51 5.82 56.57
N ALA A 7 -1.74 6.84 56.16
CA ALA A 7 -1.59 7.32 54.79
C ALA A 7 -1.17 6.25 53.74
N TYR A 8 -0.80 5.05 54.20
CA TYR A 8 -0.38 3.92 53.35
C TYR A 8 -1.57 3.16 52.71
N GLU A 9 -2.78 3.26 53.25
CA GLU A 9 -3.96 2.60 52.68
C GLU A 9 -4.65 3.41 51.60
N ILE A 10 -4.28 4.69 51.42
CA ILE A 10 -4.87 5.59 50.41
C ILE A 10 -4.10 5.50 49.08
N THR A 11 -2.79 5.23 49.10
CA THR A 11 -1.96 5.10 47.91
C THR A 11 -2.14 3.76 47.18
N ALA A 12 -2.58 2.70 47.85
CA ALA A 12 -2.81 1.40 47.22
C ALA A 12 -4.12 1.34 46.38
N ARG A 13 -5.04 2.32 46.54
CA ARG A 13 -6.29 2.39 45.76
C ARG A 13 -6.21 3.27 44.51
N LEU A 14 -5.17 4.10 44.38
CA LEU A 14 -4.94 4.97 43.22
C LEU A 14 -4.05 4.36 42.15
N VAL A 15 -3.33 3.27 42.45
CA VAL A 15 -2.45 2.58 41.47
C VAL A 15 -3.23 1.54 40.67
N GLY A 16 -4.46 1.19 41.04
CA GLY A 16 -5.27 0.19 40.34
C GLY A 16 -6.20 0.74 39.24
N SER A 17 -6.32 2.06 39.06
CA SER A 17 -7.27 2.64 38.10
C SER A 17 -6.63 3.21 36.82
N GLU A 18 -5.31 3.30 36.74
CA GLU A 18 -4.62 3.79 35.54
C GLU A 18 -4.09 2.66 34.63
N MET A 19 -4.26 1.40 35.02
CA MET A 19 -3.77 0.24 34.24
C MET A 19 -4.87 -0.42 33.39
N CYS A 20 -6.04 0.18 33.27
CA CYS A 20 -7.18 -0.37 32.48
C CYS A 20 -7.61 0.47 31.29
N ILE A 21 -6.77 1.39 30.77
CA ILE A 21 -7.13 2.22 29.57
C ILE A 21 -6.19 1.93 28.39
N ARG A 22 -5.53 0.77 28.36
CA ARG A 22 -4.61 0.43 27.25
C ARG A 22 -5.02 -0.76 26.39
N ASP A 23 -6.21 -1.28 26.54
CA ASP A 23 -6.69 -2.39 25.70
C ASP A 23 -7.93 -2.00 24.86
N SER A 24 -7.94 -0.84 24.22
CA SER A 24 -8.74 -0.71 23.01
C SER A 24 -7.87 -1.29 21.88
N ILE A 25 -8.17 -2.51 21.47
CA ILE A 25 -7.58 -3.13 20.29
C ILE A 25 -7.68 -2.08 19.15
N MET A 26 -6.52 -1.65 18.65
CA MET A 26 -6.47 -0.64 17.59
C MET A 26 -6.91 -1.30 16.29
N LYS A 27 -8.08 -0.92 15.78
CA LYS A 27 -8.53 -1.39 14.46
C LYS A 27 -7.70 -0.72 13.37
N VAL A 28 -7.00 -1.53 12.59
CA VAL A 28 -6.31 -1.07 11.40
C VAL A 28 -7.23 -1.24 10.19
N LYS A 29 -7.39 -0.18 9.42
CA LYS A 29 -8.27 -0.10 8.24
C LYS A 29 -7.43 -0.04 6.97
N PHE A 30 -7.81 -0.81 5.97
CA PHE A 30 -7.23 -0.75 4.63
C PHE A 30 -8.32 -0.68 3.57
N ILE A 31 -8.13 0.15 2.56
CA ILE A 31 -8.97 0.19 1.36
C ILE A 31 -8.14 0.62 0.15
N SER A 32 -8.31 -0.07 -0.97
CA SER A 32 -7.85 0.41 -2.27
C SER A 32 -8.93 1.30 -2.88
N LEU A 33 -8.61 2.55 -3.14
CA LEU A 33 -9.53 3.49 -3.79
C LEU A 33 -9.53 3.33 -5.31
N ALA A 34 -8.39 2.94 -5.87
CA ALA A 34 -8.18 2.53 -7.26
C ALA A 34 -6.84 1.79 -7.36
N SER A 35 -6.72 0.85 -8.31
CA SER A 35 -5.50 0.05 -8.51
C SER A 35 -5.34 -0.38 -9.96
N GLY A 36 -4.61 0.41 -10.76
CA GLY A 36 -4.32 0.09 -12.16
C GLY A 36 -3.79 1.27 -12.95
N SER A 37 -3.43 1.06 -14.20
CA SER A 37 -2.78 2.02 -15.11
C SER A 37 -3.55 3.33 -15.39
N SER A 38 -4.73 3.52 -14.82
CA SER A 38 -5.50 4.77 -14.87
C SER A 38 -5.50 5.55 -13.57
N GLY A 39 -4.98 4.97 -12.49
CA GLY A 39 -4.80 5.60 -11.20
C GLY A 39 -4.68 4.60 -10.07
N ASN A 40 -3.74 4.87 -9.18
CA ASN A 40 -3.46 4.09 -7.97
C ASN A 40 -3.61 4.98 -6.75
N CYS A 41 -4.31 4.49 -5.74
CA CYS A 41 -4.44 5.19 -4.47
C CYS A 41 -4.93 4.19 -3.41
N TYR A 42 -4.18 4.05 -2.34
CA TYR A 42 -4.52 3.16 -1.23
C TYR A 42 -4.54 3.96 0.07
N TYR A 43 -5.43 3.58 0.96
CA TYR A 43 -5.52 4.13 2.31
C TYR A 43 -5.22 3.04 3.33
N ILE A 44 -4.40 3.36 4.31
CA ILE A 44 -4.20 2.60 5.53
C ILE A 44 -4.30 3.54 6.73
N GLY A 45 -5.02 3.13 7.77
CA GLY A 45 -5.22 3.99 8.94
C GLY A 45 -5.87 3.29 10.11
N THR A 46 -6.15 4.09 11.11
CA THR A 46 -6.89 3.73 12.31
C THR A 46 -8.23 4.49 12.34
N GLU A 47 -8.91 4.47 13.48
CA GLU A 47 -10.08 5.33 13.68
C GLU A 47 -9.72 6.81 13.83
N LYS A 48 -8.45 7.13 14.16
CA LYS A 48 -8.01 8.50 14.47
C LYS A 48 -7.31 9.19 13.32
N TYR A 49 -6.52 8.47 12.55
CA TYR A 49 -5.71 9.00 11.45
C TYR A 49 -5.31 7.91 10.47
N GLY A 50 -4.87 8.32 9.31
CA GLY A 50 -4.36 7.42 8.28
C GLY A 50 -3.44 8.11 7.30
N ILE A 51 -2.91 7.33 6.39
CA ILE A 51 -2.02 7.75 5.32
C ILE A 51 -2.52 7.25 3.98
N LEU A 52 -2.10 7.92 2.91
CA LEU A 52 -2.32 7.46 1.54
C LEU A 52 -1.00 6.93 0.97
N ILE A 53 -1.09 5.83 0.22
CA ILE A 53 -0.02 5.34 -0.64
C ILE A 53 -0.46 5.62 -2.06
N ASP A 54 0.30 6.46 -2.75
CA ASP A 54 -0.02 7.06 -4.04
C ASP A 54 -1.32 7.89 -4.07
N ALA A 55 -1.44 8.75 -5.06
CA ALA A 55 -2.61 9.58 -5.28
C ALA A 55 -2.83 9.84 -6.79
N GLY A 56 -2.95 8.74 -7.55
CA GLY A 56 -3.07 8.76 -9.00
C GLY A 56 -4.47 9.06 -9.54
N ILE A 57 -5.46 9.24 -8.66
CA ILE A 57 -6.84 9.60 -9.00
C ILE A 57 -7.18 11.02 -8.53
N ALA A 58 -8.25 11.61 -9.05
CA ALA A 58 -8.61 12.99 -8.71
C ALA A 58 -8.89 13.18 -7.20
N VAL A 59 -8.45 14.31 -6.61
CA VAL A 59 -8.70 14.68 -5.19
C VAL A 59 -10.17 14.52 -4.81
N ARG A 60 -11.09 14.93 -5.71
CA ARG A 60 -12.54 14.79 -5.48
C ARG A 60 -12.97 13.32 -5.31
N THR A 61 -12.38 12.42 -6.09
CA THR A 61 -12.65 10.98 -6.02
C THR A 61 -12.12 10.42 -4.71
N ILE A 62 -10.86 10.72 -4.34
CA ILE A 62 -10.26 10.31 -3.06
C ILE A 62 -11.18 10.74 -1.91
N LYS A 63 -11.53 12.02 -1.85
CA LYS A 63 -12.39 12.59 -0.80
C LYS A 63 -13.76 11.90 -0.72
N LYS A 64 -14.38 11.62 -1.88
CA LYS A 64 -15.67 10.95 -1.95
C LYS A 64 -15.57 9.52 -1.41
N SER A 65 -14.62 8.74 -1.92
CA SER A 65 -14.47 7.33 -1.54
C SER A 65 -14.11 7.14 -0.07
N LEU A 66 -13.22 7.97 0.48
CA LEU A 66 -12.90 7.96 1.91
C LEU A 66 -14.12 8.29 2.77
N LYS A 67 -14.91 9.31 2.38
CA LYS A 67 -16.13 9.70 3.09
C LYS A 67 -17.17 8.57 3.10
N GLU A 68 -17.31 7.80 2.02
CA GLU A 68 -18.23 6.67 1.92
C GLU A 68 -17.92 5.56 2.94
N VAL A 69 -16.66 5.46 3.38
CA VAL A 69 -16.22 4.50 4.42
C VAL A 69 -15.97 5.18 5.77
N GLY A 70 -16.49 6.41 5.96
CA GLY A 70 -16.42 7.13 7.23
C GLY A 70 -15.06 7.75 7.57
N VAL A 71 -14.16 7.89 6.59
CA VAL A 71 -12.83 8.51 6.76
C VAL A 71 -12.88 9.96 6.28
N GLY A 72 -12.57 10.91 7.16
CA GLY A 72 -12.45 12.33 6.84
C GLY A 72 -11.08 12.68 6.27
N MET A 73 -11.02 13.64 5.34
CA MET A 73 -9.72 14.11 4.79
C MET A 73 -8.80 14.73 5.86
N GLU A 74 -9.40 15.29 6.91
CA GLU A 74 -8.70 15.88 8.06
C GLU A 74 -7.93 14.85 8.90
N THR A 75 -8.25 13.57 8.75
CA THR A 75 -7.53 12.48 9.42
C THR A 75 -6.30 12.01 8.65
N ILE A 76 -6.14 12.43 7.38
CA ILE A 76 -4.99 12.05 6.54
C ILE A 76 -3.75 12.81 7.00
N ARG A 77 -2.74 12.09 7.46
CA ARG A 77 -1.48 12.65 7.98
C ARG A 77 -0.41 12.82 6.91
N ALA A 78 -0.41 11.98 5.88
CA ALA A 78 0.59 12.04 4.82
C ALA A 78 0.13 11.32 3.55
N VAL A 79 0.79 11.64 2.44
CA VAL A 79 0.81 10.87 1.19
C VAL A 79 2.22 10.34 0.99
N PHE A 80 2.35 9.04 0.81
CA PHE A 80 3.59 8.36 0.43
C PHE A 80 3.54 8.03 -1.05
N VAL A 81 4.55 8.43 -1.83
CA VAL A 81 4.54 8.22 -3.29
C VAL A 81 5.60 7.19 -3.67
N THR A 82 5.18 6.18 -4.43
CA THR A 82 6.06 5.07 -4.87
C THR A 82 6.99 5.49 -6.00
N HIS A 83 6.49 6.25 -6.99
CA HIS A 83 7.25 6.76 -8.14
C HIS A 83 6.46 7.87 -8.87
N ASP A 84 7.07 8.48 -9.88
CA ASP A 84 6.60 9.72 -10.52
C ASP A 84 5.72 9.54 -11.77
N HIS A 85 5.20 8.33 -12.05
CA HIS A 85 4.25 8.12 -13.13
C HIS A 85 2.89 8.79 -12.86
N ALA A 86 2.24 9.24 -13.93
CA ALA A 86 1.02 10.04 -13.86
C ALA A 86 -0.14 9.37 -13.11
N ASP A 87 -0.26 8.05 -13.21
CA ASP A 87 -1.27 7.24 -12.52
C ASP A 87 -0.96 6.99 -11.03
N HIS A 88 0.12 7.56 -10.49
CA HIS A 88 0.46 7.56 -9.08
C HIS A 88 0.44 8.97 -8.45
N ILE A 89 0.60 10.03 -9.25
CA ILE A 89 0.85 11.37 -8.71
C ILE A 89 -0.21 12.42 -9.03
N LYS A 90 -1.22 12.13 -9.84
CA LYS A 90 -2.19 13.09 -10.38
C LYS A 90 -2.81 14.05 -9.36
N ALA A 91 -3.08 13.58 -8.14
CA ALA A 91 -3.67 14.39 -7.06
C ALA A 91 -2.64 14.95 -6.07
N VAL A 92 -1.38 14.51 -6.14
CA VAL A 92 -0.36 14.79 -5.12
C VAL A 92 -0.18 16.29 -4.88
N GLY A 93 -0.09 17.09 -5.96
CA GLY A 93 0.02 18.55 -5.83
C GLY A 93 -1.18 19.20 -5.15
N GLY A 94 -2.40 18.74 -5.49
CA GLY A 94 -3.62 19.24 -4.87
C GLY A 94 -3.75 18.85 -3.39
N LEU A 95 -3.33 17.64 -3.03
CA LEU A 95 -3.28 17.17 -1.63
C LEU A 95 -2.21 17.93 -0.84
N GLY A 96 -1.00 18.04 -1.42
CA GLY A 96 0.12 18.70 -0.76
C GLY A 96 -0.08 20.21 -0.59
N GLU A 97 -0.26 20.93 -1.67
CA GLU A 97 -0.20 22.40 -1.63
C GLU A 97 -1.55 23.07 -1.28
N LYS A 98 -2.70 22.46 -1.63
CA LYS A 98 -4.02 23.04 -1.31
C LYS A 98 -4.62 22.51 -0.01
N LEU A 99 -4.34 21.26 0.35
CA LEU A 99 -4.85 20.66 1.59
C LEU A 99 -3.77 20.54 2.67
N HIS A 100 -2.53 20.98 2.37
CA HIS A 100 -1.40 21.00 3.29
C HIS A 100 -1.07 19.64 3.90
N ILE A 101 -1.26 18.56 3.11
CA ILE A 101 -0.91 17.20 3.53
C ILE A 101 0.55 16.95 3.15
N PRO A 102 1.43 16.57 4.10
CA PRO A 102 2.82 16.22 3.84
C PRO A 102 2.95 15.12 2.77
N VAL A 103 3.88 15.27 1.84
CA VAL A 103 4.17 14.30 0.77
C VAL A 103 5.55 13.74 0.98
N TYR A 104 5.61 12.45 1.27
CA TYR A 104 6.84 11.72 1.57
C TYR A 104 7.27 10.86 0.39
N THR A 105 8.49 11.02 -0.07
CA THR A 105 9.16 10.14 -1.02
C THR A 105 10.64 10.50 -1.14
N THR A 106 11.42 9.82 -2.01
CA THR A 106 12.84 10.15 -2.21
C THR A 106 13.01 11.51 -2.91
N ALA A 107 14.16 12.14 -2.73
CA ALA A 107 14.48 13.41 -3.39
C ALA A 107 14.34 13.30 -4.93
N ARG A 108 14.77 12.19 -5.51
CA ARG A 108 14.68 11.94 -6.96
C ARG A 108 13.23 11.82 -7.45
N ILE A 109 12.37 11.15 -6.70
CA ILE A 109 10.94 11.05 -7.04
C ILE A 109 10.30 12.44 -6.95
N HIS A 110 10.60 13.26 -5.94
CA HIS A 110 10.11 14.63 -5.86
C HIS A 110 10.54 15.50 -7.07
N GLU A 111 11.77 15.33 -7.54
CA GLU A 111 12.22 16.00 -8.77
C GLU A 111 11.39 15.53 -9.99
N GLY A 112 11.15 14.22 -10.12
CA GLY A 112 10.32 13.64 -11.17
C GLY A 112 8.88 14.15 -11.12
N ILE A 113 8.25 14.13 -9.94
CA ILE A 113 6.91 14.69 -9.69
C ILE A 113 6.85 16.14 -10.19
N ASN A 114 7.79 16.98 -9.78
CA ASN A 114 7.79 18.39 -10.15
C ASN A 114 8.11 18.65 -11.62
N LYS A 115 8.71 17.71 -12.34
CA LYS A 115 8.91 17.78 -13.80
C LYS A 115 7.71 17.22 -14.59
N SER A 116 6.87 16.41 -13.97
CA SER A 116 5.76 15.73 -14.65
C SER A 116 4.74 16.72 -15.22
N TYR A 117 4.29 16.42 -16.44
CA TYR A 117 3.28 17.21 -17.16
C TYR A 117 1.88 17.12 -16.54
N CYS A 118 1.59 16.07 -15.80
CA CYS A 118 0.28 15.88 -15.16
C CYS A 118 0.10 16.70 -13.88
N MET A 119 1.18 17.31 -13.36
CA MET A 119 1.14 18.11 -12.15
C MET A 119 0.66 19.52 -12.42
N THR A 120 -0.55 19.83 -11.98
CA THR A 120 -1.13 21.19 -12.05
C THR A 120 -0.57 22.10 -10.96
N GLU A 121 -0.22 21.55 -9.81
CA GLU A 121 0.40 22.26 -8.68
C GLU A 121 1.75 21.59 -8.38
N LYS A 122 2.83 22.36 -8.45
CA LYS A 122 4.18 21.89 -8.10
C LYS A 122 4.33 21.83 -6.58
N LEU A 123 5.02 20.81 -6.08
CA LEU A 123 5.28 20.65 -4.66
C LEU A 123 6.38 21.61 -4.20
N HIS A 124 6.14 22.33 -3.10
CA HIS A 124 7.06 23.27 -2.46
C HIS A 124 7.01 23.17 -0.94
N SER A 125 5.83 23.41 -0.33
CA SER A 125 5.67 23.46 1.13
C SER A 125 5.40 22.11 1.77
N SER A 126 4.92 21.15 0.98
CA SER A 126 4.54 19.81 1.43
C SER A 126 5.62 18.74 1.23
N VAL A 127 6.79 19.11 0.72
CA VAL A 127 7.90 18.19 0.40
C VAL A 127 8.54 17.64 1.66
N HIS A 128 8.58 16.31 1.79
CA HIS A 128 9.30 15.59 2.83
C HIS A 128 10.12 14.45 2.21
N TYR A 129 11.38 14.33 2.60
CA TYR A 129 12.29 13.36 2.03
C TYR A 129 12.36 12.07 2.84
N LEU A 130 12.50 10.96 2.13
CA LEU A 130 12.80 9.64 2.66
C LEU A 130 14.10 9.13 2.07
N GLU A 131 14.86 8.39 2.88
CA GLU A 131 15.97 7.58 2.39
C GLU A 131 15.54 6.10 2.37
N LYS A 132 15.97 5.37 1.32
CA LYS A 132 15.65 3.95 1.18
C LYS A 132 16.30 3.14 2.30
N GLU A 133 15.55 2.18 2.83
CA GLU A 133 15.96 1.29 3.93
C GLU A 133 16.27 2.01 5.26
N GLU A 134 15.89 3.29 5.37
CA GLU A 134 15.90 4.02 6.63
C GLU A 134 14.47 4.13 7.20
N PRO A 135 14.17 3.47 8.33
CA PRO A 135 12.85 3.51 8.94
C PRO A 135 12.51 4.91 9.48
N MET A 136 11.26 5.33 9.27
CA MET A 136 10.70 6.51 9.93
C MET A 136 9.45 6.17 10.73
N VAL A 137 9.11 7.03 11.68
CA VAL A 137 7.88 6.92 12.47
C VAL A 137 7.01 8.14 12.20
N LEU A 138 5.74 7.88 11.89
CA LEU A 138 4.71 8.91 11.75
C LEU A 138 3.48 8.44 12.52
N GLU A 139 3.11 9.15 13.59
CA GLU A 139 2.11 8.67 14.56
C GLU A 139 2.49 7.24 15.05
N ASP A 140 1.61 6.25 14.90
CA ASP A 140 1.86 4.85 15.24
C ASP A 140 2.37 4.01 14.04
N PHE A 141 2.61 4.64 12.87
CA PHE A 141 3.15 3.96 11.71
C PHE A 141 4.68 3.92 11.75
N HIS A 142 5.25 2.73 11.62
CA HIS A 142 6.66 2.52 11.31
C HIS A 142 6.77 2.23 9.82
N ILE A 143 7.43 3.10 9.08
CA ILE A 143 7.44 3.09 7.62
C ILE A 143 8.88 2.96 7.13
N GLU A 144 9.12 2.00 6.25
CA GLU A 144 10.41 1.78 5.61
C GLU A 144 10.20 1.71 4.09
N SER A 145 10.89 2.56 3.33
CA SER A 145 10.89 2.49 1.87
C SER A 145 12.05 1.62 1.38
N PHE A 146 11.85 0.89 0.30
CA PHE A 146 12.89 0.04 -0.29
C PHE A 146 12.84 0.09 -1.82
N GLU A 147 13.97 -0.18 -2.45
CA GLU A 147 14.08 -0.13 -3.91
C GLU A 147 13.28 -1.25 -4.59
N VAL A 148 12.56 -0.86 -5.65
CA VAL A 148 11.92 -1.79 -6.60
C VAL A 148 12.33 -1.44 -8.04
N PRO A 149 12.54 -2.42 -8.94
CA PRO A 149 12.93 -2.16 -10.31
C PRO A 149 11.73 -1.75 -11.16
N HIS A 150 11.66 -0.46 -11.50
CA HIS A 150 10.65 0.09 -12.42
C HIS A 150 11.23 1.25 -13.22
N ASP A 151 10.56 1.72 -14.25
CA ASP A 151 11.08 2.70 -15.21
C ASP A 151 10.72 4.18 -14.88
N GLY A 152 10.37 4.47 -13.61
CA GLY A 152 10.28 5.84 -13.09
C GLY A 152 11.64 6.50 -12.87
N THR A 153 11.64 7.79 -12.50
CA THR A 153 12.88 8.54 -12.18
C THR A 153 13.63 7.90 -11.01
N ASP A 154 12.90 7.39 -10.05
CA ASP A 154 13.30 6.52 -8.95
C ASP A 154 12.06 5.77 -8.48
N ASN A 155 12.23 4.60 -7.82
CA ASN A 155 11.10 3.75 -7.50
C ASN A 155 11.27 3.10 -6.14
N VAL A 156 10.20 3.11 -5.34
CA VAL A 156 10.18 2.49 -4.02
C VAL A 156 8.91 1.68 -3.78
N GLY A 157 9.07 0.57 -3.07
CA GLY A 157 7.99 -0.06 -2.32
C GLY A 157 7.97 0.46 -0.88
N TYR A 158 6.90 0.19 -0.15
CA TYR A 158 6.76 0.57 1.25
C TYR A 158 6.43 -0.64 2.12
N CYS A 159 7.16 -0.77 3.24
CA CYS A 159 6.83 -1.66 4.33
C CYS A 159 6.30 -0.81 5.48
N ILE A 160 5.07 -1.05 5.91
CA ILE A 160 4.37 -0.24 6.90
C ILE A 160 3.92 -1.16 8.03
N GLU A 161 4.45 -0.92 9.21
CA GLU A 161 4.03 -1.62 10.43
C GLU A 161 3.17 -0.68 11.28
N ILE A 162 2.02 -1.19 11.71
CA ILE A 162 1.10 -0.51 12.62
C ILE A 162 0.40 -1.56 13.48
N ASP A 163 0.44 -1.38 14.80
CA ASP A 163 -0.16 -2.28 15.77
C ASP A 163 0.23 -3.76 15.56
N GLY A 164 1.52 -4.01 15.29
CA GLY A 164 2.08 -5.34 15.03
C GLY A 164 1.64 -5.97 13.71
N LYS A 165 0.98 -5.23 12.83
CA LYS A 165 0.52 -5.67 11.51
C LYS A 165 1.43 -5.06 10.43
N VAL A 166 2.05 -5.90 9.62
CA VAL A 166 3.00 -5.49 8.58
C VAL A 166 2.35 -5.54 7.20
N PHE A 167 2.23 -4.37 6.57
CA PHE A 167 1.76 -4.21 5.20
C PHE A 167 2.94 -3.95 4.27
N SER A 168 3.03 -4.68 3.16
CA SER A 168 4.03 -4.41 2.11
C SER A 168 3.35 -4.04 0.80
N PHE A 169 3.74 -2.89 0.23
CA PHE A 169 3.22 -2.33 -1.01
C PHE A 169 4.29 -2.41 -2.10
N LEU A 170 4.01 -3.20 -3.14
CA LEU A 170 4.84 -3.34 -4.33
C LEU A 170 3.91 -3.24 -5.55
N THR A 171 3.62 -2.00 -5.96
CA THR A 171 2.57 -1.69 -6.95
C THR A 171 3.03 -1.84 -8.38
N ASP A 172 4.26 -1.47 -8.65
CA ASP A 172 4.90 -1.47 -9.98
C ASP A 172 6.32 -1.99 -9.86
N LEU A 173 6.57 -3.12 -10.47
CA LEU A 173 7.90 -3.72 -10.53
C LEU A 173 8.02 -4.72 -11.67
N GLY A 174 9.16 -4.74 -12.36
CA GLY A 174 9.40 -5.67 -13.46
C GLY A 174 9.91 -7.04 -13.01
N GLU A 175 10.54 -7.11 -11.84
CA GLU A 175 11.01 -8.35 -11.23
C GLU A 175 11.09 -8.23 -9.71
N ILE A 176 11.03 -9.37 -9.02
CA ILE A 176 11.21 -9.39 -7.56
C ILE A 176 12.70 -9.57 -7.23
N THR A 177 13.32 -8.49 -6.76
CA THR A 177 14.72 -8.48 -6.30
C THR A 177 14.85 -9.16 -4.93
N PRO A 178 16.08 -9.51 -4.49
CA PRO A 178 16.31 -10.01 -3.13
C PRO A 178 15.81 -9.06 -2.04
N THR A 179 15.93 -7.74 -2.25
CA THR A 179 15.40 -6.71 -1.34
C THR A 179 13.87 -6.75 -1.30
N ALA A 180 13.20 -6.73 -2.46
CA ALA A 180 11.73 -6.85 -2.53
C ALA A 180 11.25 -8.16 -1.86
N ALA A 181 11.93 -9.28 -2.12
CA ALA A 181 11.60 -10.58 -1.52
C ALA A 181 11.71 -10.59 0.01
N LYS A 182 12.70 -9.87 0.60
CA LYS A 182 12.83 -9.69 2.05
C LYS A 182 11.56 -9.05 2.63
N PHE A 183 11.07 -7.96 2.02
CA PHE A 183 9.89 -7.24 2.51
C PHE A 183 8.59 -7.98 2.22
N ILE A 184 8.50 -8.74 1.12
CA ILE A 184 7.35 -9.61 0.87
C ILE A 184 7.23 -10.70 1.95
N ARG A 185 8.34 -11.36 2.32
CA ARG A 185 8.33 -12.40 3.37
C ARG A 185 8.05 -11.87 4.78
N LYS A 186 8.30 -10.58 5.03
CA LYS A 186 7.99 -9.89 6.30
C LYS A 186 6.50 -9.56 6.44
N ALA A 187 5.74 -9.52 5.34
CA ALA A 187 4.38 -9.03 5.31
C ALA A 187 3.36 -9.99 5.95
N ASN A 188 2.43 -9.44 6.74
CA ASN A 188 1.16 -10.11 7.06
C ASN A 188 0.10 -9.79 6.00
N TYR A 189 0.21 -8.62 5.38
CA TYR A 189 -0.71 -8.05 4.42
C TYR A 189 0.08 -7.55 3.21
N LEU A 190 -0.12 -8.17 2.06
CA LEU A 190 0.70 -7.93 0.88
C LEU A 190 -0.12 -7.34 -0.26
N ILE A 191 0.29 -6.18 -0.74
CA ILE A 191 -0.21 -5.55 -1.96
C ILE A 191 0.88 -5.73 -3.02
N LEU A 192 0.64 -6.62 -3.98
CA LEU A 192 1.64 -7.03 -4.96
C LEU A 192 1.10 -6.96 -6.38
N GLU A 193 1.91 -6.44 -7.29
CA GLU A 193 1.55 -6.35 -8.69
C GLU A 193 1.25 -7.70 -9.33
N ALA A 194 0.19 -7.72 -10.16
CA ALA A 194 -0.10 -8.75 -11.15
C ALA A 194 -0.67 -8.04 -12.39
N ASN A 195 0.22 -7.42 -13.17
CA ASN A 195 -0.19 -6.45 -14.18
C ASN A 195 -0.84 -7.10 -15.38
N TYR A 196 -0.23 -8.10 -15.99
CA TYR A 196 -0.68 -8.66 -17.25
C TYR A 196 -0.74 -10.18 -17.26
N ASP A 197 -1.62 -10.71 -18.11
CA ASP A 197 -1.61 -12.10 -18.54
C ASP A 197 -0.72 -12.22 -19.79
N ASP A 198 0.19 -13.19 -19.79
CA ASP A 198 1.18 -13.38 -20.84
C ASP A 198 0.56 -13.60 -22.21
N GLU A 199 -0.52 -14.38 -22.29
CA GLU A 199 -1.21 -14.68 -23.55
C GLU A 199 -2.00 -13.46 -24.05
N MET A 200 -2.70 -12.75 -23.15
CA MET A 200 -3.42 -11.52 -23.52
C MET A 200 -2.46 -10.45 -24.00
N LEU A 201 -1.30 -10.26 -23.36
CA LEU A 201 -0.30 -9.30 -23.80
C LEU A 201 0.28 -9.71 -25.15
N ARG A 202 0.64 -10.99 -25.33
CA ARG A 202 1.21 -11.52 -26.58
C ARG A 202 0.25 -11.31 -27.76
N MET A 203 -1.03 -11.61 -27.58
CA MET A 203 -2.07 -11.51 -28.62
C MET A 203 -2.68 -10.11 -28.73
N GLY A 204 -2.49 -9.26 -27.72
CA GLY A 204 -3.07 -7.93 -27.64
C GLY A 204 -2.56 -6.98 -28.72
N THR A 205 -3.28 -5.87 -28.90
CA THR A 205 -3.06 -4.88 -29.96
C THR A 205 -1.90 -3.91 -29.70
N TYR A 206 -1.24 -4.01 -28.53
CA TYR A 206 -0.10 -3.14 -28.22
C TYR A 206 1.05 -3.33 -29.22
N PRO A 207 1.71 -2.22 -29.63
CA PRO A 207 2.86 -2.31 -30.51
C PRO A 207 4.01 -3.04 -29.81
N GLN A 208 4.88 -3.66 -30.60
CA GLN A 208 5.95 -4.53 -30.10
C GLN A 208 6.86 -3.86 -29.05
N TYR A 209 7.27 -2.60 -29.31
CA TYR A 209 8.11 -1.86 -28.35
C TYR A 209 7.47 -1.69 -26.98
N LEU A 210 6.13 -1.55 -26.91
CA LEU A 210 5.40 -1.43 -25.65
C LEU A 210 5.31 -2.79 -24.93
N LYS A 211 5.10 -3.87 -25.68
CA LYS A 211 5.15 -5.22 -25.11
C LYS A 211 6.52 -5.52 -24.50
N GLU A 212 7.60 -5.19 -25.21
CA GLU A 212 8.98 -5.35 -24.73
C GLU A 212 9.26 -4.50 -23.49
N ARG A 213 8.78 -3.24 -23.44
CA ARG A 213 8.86 -2.40 -22.25
C ARG A 213 8.13 -3.05 -21.06
N ILE A 214 6.88 -3.51 -21.26
CA ILE A 214 6.06 -4.13 -20.20
C ILE A 214 6.72 -5.39 -19.65
N THR A 215 7.30 -6.25 -20.50
CA THR A 215 7.94 -7.51 -20.09
C THR A 215 9.40 -7.36 -19.65
N SER A 216 9.94 -6.13 -19.66
CA SER A 216 11.34 -5.90 -19.25
C SER A 216 11.52 -6.03 -17.73
N ARG A 217 12.77 -6.14 -17.28
CA ARG A 217 13.11 -6.19 -15.83
C ARG A 217 12.72 -4.95 -15.05
N THR A 218 12.48 -3.83 -15.73
CA THR A 218 11.97 -2.57 -15.17
C THR A 218 10.56 -2.27 -15.66
N GLY A 219 9.87 -3.23 -16.25
CA GLY A 219 8.48 -3.13 -16.68
C GLY A 219 7.51 -3.51 -15.57
N HIS A 220 6.75 -4.58 -15.79
CA HIS A 220 5.71 -5.04 -14.88
C HIS A 220 5.73 -6.56 -14.69
N MET A 221 5.16 -7.04 -13.60
CA MET A 221 5.01 -8.47 -13.30
C MET A 221 3.82 -9.08 -14.04
N SER A 222 4.03 -10.26 -14.65
CA SER A 222 2.91 -11.07 -15.16
C SER A 222 2.18 -11.81 -14.03
N ASN A 223 0.94 -12.21 -14.30
CA ASN A 223 0.17 -13.05 -13.37
C ASN A 223 0.92 -14.33 -13.01
N ILE A 224 1.60 -14.94 -13.98
CA ILE A 224 2.36 -16.19 -13.79
C ILE A 224 3.59 -15.94 -12.92
N ALA A 225 4.38 -14.90 -13.22
CA ALA A 225 5.58 -14.58 -12.44
C ALA A 225 5.23 -14.27 -10.97
N THR A 226 4.17 -13.49 -10.73
CA THR A 226 3.65 -13.21 -9.40
C THR A 226 3.21 -14.50 -8.69
N ALA A 227 2.46 -15.35 -9.38
CA ALA A 227 1.96 -16.61 -8.83
C ALA A 227 3.10 -17.58 -8.48
N GLU A 228 4.13 -17.68 -9.32
CA GLU A 228 5.31 -18.52 -9.10
C GLU A 228 6.10 -18.08 -7.89
N PHE A 229 6.37 -16.78 -7.79
CA PHE A 229 7.08 -16.24 -6.65
C PHE A 229 6.30 -16.49 -5.34
N LEU A 230 5.00 -16.17 -5.31
CA LEU A 230 4.16 -16.39 -4.13
C LEU A 230 4.15 -17.86 -3.71
N ALA A 231 3.97 -18.79 -4.64
CA ALA A 231 3.90 -20.21 -4.34
C ALA A 231 5.17 -20.81 -3.73
N GLU A 232 6.31 -20.13 -3.88
CA GLU A 232 7.61 -20.56 -3.35
C GLU A 232 8.04 -19.78 -2.10
N ASN A 233 7.43 -18.60 -1.86
CA ASN A 233 7.91 -17.66 -0.85
C ASN A 233 6.87 -17.23 0.18
N ILE A 234 5.63 -17.75 0.11
CA ILE A 234 4.60 -17.45 1.10
C ILE A 234 5.01 -17.99 2.47
N THR A 235 4.79 -17.18 3.51
CA THR A 235 5.07 -17.55 4.90
C THR A 235 3.76 -17.83 5.64
N GLU A 236 3.84 -18.53 6.78
CA GLU A 236 2.67 -18.80 7.64
C GLU A 236 2.07 -17.52 8.25
N ASP A 237 2.86 -16.44 8.32
CA ASP A 237 2.44 -15.13 8.84
C ASP A 237 1.65 -14.31 7.81
N LEU A 238 1.72 -14.67 6.51
CA LEU A 238 1.00 -13.95 5.46
C LEU A 238 -0.50 -14.31 5.48
N LYS A 239 -1.32 -13.32 5.82
CA LYS A 239 -2.78 -13.49 6.00
C LYS A 239 -3.57 -13.08 4.77
N TYR A 240 -3.11 -12.04 4.06
CA TYR A 240 -3.86 -11.45 2.95
C TYR A 240 -2.95 -11.04 1.79
N ILE A 241 -3.38 -11.34 0.58
CA ILE A 241 -2.75 -10.91 -0.67
C ILE A 241 -3.78 -10.12 -1.49
N TRP A 242 -3.45 -8.88 -1.85
CA TRP A 242 -4.17 -8.10 -2.84
C TRP A 242 -3.32 -7.98 -4.10
N LEU A 243 -3.81 -8.58 -5.20
CA LEU A 243 -3.22 -8.40 -6.52
C LEU A 243 -3.60 -7.03 -7.03
N CYS A 244 -2.60 -6.21 -7.33
CA CYS A 244 -2.77 -4.81 -7.66
C CYS A 244 -2.27 -4.47 -9.07
N HIS A 245 -2.51 -3.24 -9.50
CA HIS A 245 -2.03 -2.63 -10.73
C HIS A 245 -2.33 -3.45 -12.00
N LEU A 246 -3.55 -3.99 -12.11
CA LEU A 246 -3.96 -4.80 -13.25
C LEU A 246 -4.12 -3.97 -14.51
N SER A 247 -3.50 -4.39 -15.61
CA SER A 247 -3.66 -3.80 -16.94
C SER A 247 -5.13 -3.82 -17.37
N LYS A 248 -5.56 -2.74 -18.04
CA LYS A 248 -6.91 -2.65 -18.58
C LYS A 248 -7.12 -3.57 -19.77
N ASP A 249 -6.11 -3.63 -20.65
CA ASP A 249 -6.26 -4.26 -21.97
C ASP A 249 -5.64 -5.67 -22.01
N ASN A 250 -4.73 -5.97 -21.08
CA ASN A 250 -3.96 -7.22 -21.08
C ASN A 250 -4.15 -8.02 -19.80
N ASN A 251 -5.22 -7.78 -19.02
CA ASN A 251 -5.55 -8.56 -17.85
C ASN A 251 -7.03 -8.51 -17.50
N HIS A 252 -7.47 -9.48 -16.70
CA HIS A 252 -8.79 -9.50 -16.09
C HIS A 252 -8.66 -9.89 -14.61
N PRO A 253 -9.38 -9.24 -13.66
CA PRO A 253 -9.25 -9.54 -12.23
C PRO A 253 -9.47 -11.02 -11.91
N GLU A 254 -10.44 -11.67 -12.54
CA GLU A 254 -10.70 -13.09 -12.34
C GLU A 254 -9.57 -13.98 -12.86
N LEU A 255 -8.94 -13.60 -13.99
CA LEU A 255 -7.82 -14.33 -14.57
C LEU A 255 -6.59 -14.22 -13.66
N ALA A 256 -6.24 -13.02 -13.20
CA ALA A 256 -5.15 -12.82 -12.24
C ALA A 256 -5.39 -13.63 -10.96
N TYR A 257 -6.61 -13.54 -10.38
CA TYR A 257 -6.99 -14.30 -9.20
C TYR A 257 -6.85 -15.81 -9.42
N LYS A 258 -7.39 -16.35 -10.51
CA LYS A 258 -7.36 -17.80 -10.79
C LYS A 258 -5.96 -18.32 -11.08
N THR A 259 -5.12 -17.54 -11.74
CA THR A 259 -3.72 -17.89 -11.98
C THR A 259 -2.95 -18.07 -10.67
N VAL A 260 -3.09 -17.11 -9.76
CA VAL A 260 -2.44 -17.17 -8.45
C VAL A 260 -3.06 -18.29 -7.58
N GLU A 261 -4.39 -18.36 -7.47
CA GLU A 261 -5.09 -19.40 -6.69
C GLU A 261 -4.67 -20.81 -7.12
N TRP A 262 -4.64 -21.07 -8.43
CA TRP A 262 -4.26 -22.37 -8.96
C TRP A 262 -2.80 -22.73 -8.65
N LYS A 263 -1.89 -21.76 -8.80
CA LYS A 263 -0.47 -21.97 -8.50
C LYS A 263 -0.24 -22.22 -7.00
N LEU A 264 -0.86 -21.47 -6.11
CA LEU A 264 -0.82 -21.68 -4.67
C LEU A 264 -1.33 -23.08 -4.31
N LYS A 265 -2.50 -23.46 -4.87
CA LYS A 265 -3.09 -24.78 -4.66
C LYS A 265 -2.17 -25.92 -5.12
N SER A 266 -1.40 -25.73 -6.20
CA SER A 266 -0.44 -26.74 -6.67
C SER A 266 0.70 -27.01 -5.69
N LYS A 267 0.95 -26.08 -4.76
CA LYS A 267 1.89 -26.20 -3.64
C LYS A 267 1.24 -26.56 -2.30
N GLY A 268 -0.07 -26.88 -2.32
CA GLY A 268 -0.85 -27.26 -1.13
C GLY A 268 -1.36 -26.08 -0.31
N ILE A 269 -1.22 -24.85 -0.79
CA ILE A 269 -1.70 -23.64 -0.12
C ILE A 269 -3.13 -23.34 -0.58
N LEU A 270 -4.08 -23.30 0.35
CA LEU A 270 -5.50 -23.15 0.06
C LEU A 270 -5.95 -21.71 0.31
N VAL A 271 -6.31 -21.02 -0.76
CA VAL A 271 -6.93 -19.68 -0.67
C VAL A 271 -8.27 -19.78 0.08
N GLY A 272 -8.52 -18.84 0.98
CA GLY A 272 -9.68 -18.81 1.87
C GLY A 272 -9.49 -19.59 3.18
N LYS A 273 -8.41 -20.37 3.31
CA LYS A 273 -8.07 -21.12 4.52
C LYS A 273 -6.70 -20.71 5.05
N ASP A 274 -5.64 -20.88 4.26
CA ASP A 274 -4.27 -20.61 4.67
C ASP A 274 -3.90 -19.14 4.43
N VAL A 275 -4.43 -18.54 3.35
CA VAL A 275 -4.27 -17.13 2.99
C VAL A 275 -5.52 -16.61 2.30
N GLN A 276 -5.84 -15.33 2.48
CA GLN A 276 -6.87 -14.66 1.69
C GLN A 276 -6.26 -14.07 0.42
N LEU A 277 -7.00 -14.10 -0.68
CA LEU A 277 -6.57 -13.56 -1.97
C LEU A 277 -7.68 -12.71 -2.58
N CYS A 278 -7.33 -11.55 -3.11
CA CYS A 278 -8.25 -10.67 -3.83
C CYS A 278 -7.53 -9.99 -5.00
N ALA A 279 -8.15 -9.87 -6.14
CA ALA A 279 -7.70 -9.00 -7.23
C ALA A 279 -8.39 -7.65 -7.11
N LEU A 280 -7.63 -6.58 -6.92
CA LEU A 280 -8.14 -5.22 -6.75
C LEU A 280 -8.76 -4.68 -8.03
N LYS A 281 -9.78 -3.85 -7.88
CA LYS A 281 -10.47 -3.20 -8.99
C LYS A 281 -9.70 -1.98 -9.45
N ARG A 282 -9.65 -1.76 -10.78
CA ARG A 282 -8.87 -0.68 -11.38
C ARG A 282 -9.38 0.73 -11.05
N SER A 283 -10.68 0.95 -11.05
CA SER A 283 -11.28 2.29 -11.00
C SER A 283 -12.39 2.47 -9.99
N THR A 284 -12.68 1.45 -9.20
CA THR A 284 -13.68 1.47 -8.13
C THR A 284 -13.04 1.02 -6.83
N PRO A 285 -13.42 1.61 -5.69
CA PRO A 285 -12.92 1.18 -4.40
C PRO A 285 -13.16 -0.31 -4.13
N SER A 286 -12.26 -0.90 -3.37
CA SER A 286 -12.49 -2.20 -2.74
C SER A 286 -13.48 -2.06 -1.59
N ASP A 287 -13.85 -3.18 -0.97
CA ASP A 287 -14.44 -3.14 0.35
C ASP A 287 -13.44 -2.55 1.37
N LEU A 288 -13.95 -2.00 2.47
CA LEU A 288 -13.12 -1.62 3.60
C LEU A 288 -12.74 -2.88 4.38
N TYR A 289 -11.45 -3.11 4.54
CA TYR A 289 -10.92 -4.17 5.37
C TYR A 289 -10.58 -3.61 6.75
N GLU A 290 -11.00 -4.31 7.80
CA GLU A 290 -10.71 -3.97 9.18
C GLU A 290 -10.00 -5.14 9.87
N PHE A 291 -8.94 -4.85 10.60
CA PHE A 291 -8.10 -5.84 11.28
C PHE A 291 -7.94 -5.45 12.75
N ASP A 292 -8.29 -6.38 13.63
CA ASP A 292 -8.15 -6.27 15.07
C ASP A 292 -6.76 -6.70 15.55
#